data_048552f0946f3204fed16f5bc5c04906
#
_entry.id   048552f0946f3204fed16f5bc5c04906
#
_cell.length_a   1.000
_cell.length_b   1.000
_cell.length_c   1.000
_cell.angle_alpha   90.00
_cell.angle_beta   90.00
_cell.angle_gamma   90.00
#
_symmetry.space_group_name_H-M   'P 1'
#
loop_
_entity.id
_entity.type
_entity.pdbx_description
1 polymer ?
#
loop_
_entity_poly.entity_id
_entity_poly.type
_entity_poly.pdbx_seq_one_letter_code
_entity_poly.pdbx_strand_id
1 'polypeptide(L)'
;VLSDDHSSAEKMVLENIEAYWEARNDRDWDTVVALTSSSGMLGTNSDGSFHKPLNNQTAEDWENQTPMVAGLVGVYASEAHQLNSSTVYVRYYAEGVVPDGNGGVRPYRTRVTSVWIKEDSNWVMKTSHFSSAAYGGTHQTVQEDFED
;
A
#
# COMPACT_ATOMS: atom_id res chain seq x y z
N VAL A 1 -14.81 -12.95 2.18
CA VAL A 1 -15.88 -12.96 1.19
C VAL A 1 -16.16 -11.54 0.75
N LEU A 2 -15.94 -11.28 -0.53
CA LEU A 2 -16.34 -9.99 -1.06
C LEU A 2 -17.85 -9.89 -1.03
N SER A 3 -18.34 -8.84 -0.43
CA SER A 3 -19.75 -8.56 -0.42
C SER A 3 -20.24 -8.32 -1.85
N ASP A 4 -21.41 -8.84 -2.20
CA ASP A 4 -22.03 -8.53 -3.49
C ASP A 4 -22.41 -7.05 -3.60
N ASP A 5 -22.29 -6.30 -2.48
CA ASP A 5 -22.60 -4.87 -2.43
C ASP A 5 -21.50 -3.99 -2.99
N HIS A 6 -20.33 -4.56 -3.33
CA HIS A 6 -19.24 -3.78 -3.93
C HIS A 6 -19.58 -3.39 -5.38
N SER A 7 -19.29 -2.14 -5.74
CA SER A 7 -19.37 -1.71 -7.12
C SER A 7 -18.29 -2.39 -7.97
N SER A 8 -18.42 -2.35 -9.29
CA SER A 8 -17.40 -2.90 -10.18
C SER A 8 -16.05 -2.21 -10.01
N ALA A 9 -16.05 -0.91 -9.75
CA ALA A 9 -14.83 -0.16 -9.47
C ALA A 9 -14.17 -0.63 -8.18
N GLU A 10 -14.96 -0.82 -7.12
CA GLU A 10 -14.45 -1.31 -5.84
C GLU A 10 -13.83 -2.70 -5.98
N LYS A 11 -14.51 -3.59 -6.68
CA LYS A 11 -13.98 -4.95 -6.93
C LYS A 11 -12.67 -4.91 -7.70
N MET A 12 -12.59 -4.07 -8.72
CA MET A 12 -11.38 -3.95 -9.53
C MET A 12 -10.21 -3.38 -8.72
N VAL A 13 -10.47 -2.39 -7.88
CA VAL A 13 -9.43 -1.82 -7.01
C VAL A 13 -8.96 -2.85 -5.98
N LEU A 14 -9.86 -3.62 -5.39
CA LEU A 14 -9.46 -4.68 -4.46
C LEU A 14 -8.59 -5.73 -5.15
N GLU A 15 -8.91 -6.12 -6.37
CA GLU A 15 -8.08 -7.02 -7.16
C GLU A 15 -6.71 -6.41 -7.47
N ASN A 16 -6.68 -5.13 -7.80
CA ASN A 16 -5.44 -4.42 -8.10
C ASN A 16 -4.53 -4.31 -6.88
N ILE A 17 -5.09 -4.18 -5.68
CA ILE A 17 -4.30 -4.18 -4.44
C ILE A 17 -3.60 -5.52 -4.25
N GLU A 18 -4.31 -6.61 -4.45
CA GLU A 18 -3.72 -7.96 -4.37
C GLU A 18 -2.61 -8.12 -5.41
N ALA A 19 -2.89 -7.71 -6.66
CA ALA A 19 -1.91 -7.79 -7.74
C ALA A 19 -0.66 -6.93 -7.44
N TYR A 20 -0.85 -5.78 -6.85
CA TYR A 20 0.24 -4.88 -6.47
C TYR A 20 1.21 -5.55 -5.48
N TRP A 21 0.68 -6.15 -4.42
CA TRP A 21 1.52 -6.79 -3.42
C TRP A 21 2.14 -8.07 -3.92
N GLU A 22 1.41 -8.85 -4.71
CA GLU A 22 1.98 -10.03 -5.36
C GLU A 22 3.15 -9.65 -6.26
N ALA A 23 2.97 -8.60 -7.07
CA ALA A 23 4.04 -8.10 -7.94
C ALA A 23 5.26 -7.62 -7.13
N ARG A 24 5.04 -6.94 -6.01
CA ARG A 24 6.14 -6.53 -5.13
C ARG A 24 6.88 -7.73 -4.55
N ASN A 25 6.15 -8.73 -4.10
CA ASN A 25 6.74 -9.96 -3.57
C ASN A 25 7.58 -10.69 -4.61
N ASP A 26 7.13 -10.65 -5.85
CA ASP A 26 7.78 -11.34 -6.98
C ASP A 26 8.85 -10.48 -7.68
N ARG A 27 9.05 -9.24 -7.22
CA ARG A 27 9.94 -8.27 -7.85
C ARG A 27 9.53 -7.96 -9.29
N ASP A 28 8.24 -8.04 -9.58
CA ASP A 28 7.68 -7.66 -10.87
C ASP A 28 7.40 -6.14 -10.86
N TRP A 29 8.45 -5.37 -11.04
CA TRP A 29 8.38 -3.93 -10.92
C TRP A 29 7.61 -3.26 -12.04
N ASP A 30 7.53 -3.88 -13.20
CA ASP A 30 6.73 -3.34 -14.30
C ASP A 30 5.24 -3.32 -13.92
N THR A 31 4.76 -4.38 -13.28
CA THR A 31 3.38 -4.42 -12.80
C THR A 31 3.15 -3.42 -11.66
N VAL A 32 4.10 -3.31 -10.73
CA VAL A 32 4.01 -2.32 -9.65
C VAL A 32 3.86 -0.92 -10.22
N VAL A 33 4.70 -0.55 -11.19
CA VAL A 33 4.65 0.78 -11.82
C VAL A 33 3.35 0.97 -12.59
N ALA A 34 2.88 -0.06 -13.30
CA ALA A 34 1.64 0.03 -14.06
C ALA A 34 0.40 0.25 -13.17
N LEU A 35 0.46 -0.16 -11.91
CA LEU A 35 -0.63 0.01 -10.96
C LEU A 35 -0.53 1.33 -10.16
N THR A 36 0.44 2.16 -10.46
CA THR A 36 0.60 3.47 -9.82
C THR A 36 0.31 4.59 -10.80
N SER A 37 -0.09 5.74 -10.29
CA SER A 37 -0.43 6.88 -11.13
C SER A 37 0.75 7.33 -11.99
N SER A 38 0.52 7.56 -13.27
CA SER A 38 1.54 8.04 -14.20
C SER A 38 2.00 9.46 -13.90
N SER A 39 1.21 10.23 -13.18
CA SER A 39 1.58 11.57 -12.73
C SER A 39 2.29 11.58 -11.37
N GLY A 40 2.63 10.40 -10.87
CA GLY A 40 3.36 10.23 -9.62
C GLY A 40 2.45 9.95 -8.43
N MET A 41 3.05 9.42 -7.38
CA MET A 41 2.36 9.04 -6.17
C MET A 41 2.68 9.97 -5.01
N LEU A 42 1.72 10.09 -4.09
CA LEU A 42 1.92 10.72 -2.80
C LEU A 42 1.98 9.62 -1.74
N GLY A 43 3.17 9.35 -1.23
CA GLY A 43 3.37 8.28 -0.26
C GLY A 43 3.71 8.84 1.11
N THR A 44 3.08 8.28 2.15
CA THR A 44 3.40 8.54 3.55
C THR A 44 3.76 7.20 4.18
N ASN A 45 4.99 7.07 4.62
CA ASN A 45 5.54 5.79 5.01
C ASN A 45 5.58 5.59 6.52
N SER A 46 5.56 4.33 6.92
CA SER A 46 5.58 3.93 8.33
C SER A 46 6.89 4.29 9.05
N ASP A 47 7.93 4.63 8.30
CA ASP A 47 9.20 5.09 8.85
C ASP A 47 9.23 6.60 9.16
N GLY A 48 8.10 7.27 8.96
CA GLY A 48 7.99 8.71 9.20
C GLY A 48 8.28 9.59 7.99
N SER A 49 8.64 9.00 6.88
CA SER A 49 8.91 9.76 5.65
C SER A 49 7.66 9.90 4.78
N PHE A 50 7.67 10.91 3.94
CA PHE A 50 6.69 10.97 2.87
C PHE A 50 7.32 11.60 1.62
N HIS A 51 6.82 11.14 0.49
CA HIS A 51 7.34 11.56 -0.81
C HIS A 51 6.74 12.91 -1.20
N LYS A 52 7.60 13.87 -1.34
CA LYS A 52 7.28 15.21 -1.82
C LYS A 52 8.42 15.68 -2.70
N PRO A 53 8.14 16.24 -3.82
CA PRO A 53 6.87 16.29 -4.55
C PRO A 53 6.43 14.91 -5.02
N LEU A 54 5.43 14.83 -5.86
CA LEU A 54 4.96 13.58 -6.42
C LEU A 54 6.12 12.74 -6.92
N ASN A 55 6.16 11.51 -6.43
CA ASN A 55 7.22 10.58 -6.78
C ASN A 55 6.77 9.67 -7.92
N ASN A 56 7.54 9.68 -9.00
CA ASN A 56 7.29 8.83 -10.15
C ASN A 56 8.46 7.87 -10.32
N GLN A 57 8.42 6.77 -9.59
CA GLN A 57 9.47 5.76 -9.62
C GLN A 57 9.33 4.85 -10.83
N THR A 58 10.45 4.60 -11.49
CA THR A 58 10.52 3.63 -12.59
C THR A 58 10.75 2.22 -12.05
N ALA A 59 10.58 1.22 -12.91
CA ALA A 59 10.89 -0.16 -12.54
C ALA A 59 12.38 -0.31 -12.15
N GLU A 60 13.26 0.42 -12.83
CA GLU A 60 14.69 0.42 -12.50
C GLU A 60 14.94 1.02 -11.12
N ASP A 61 14.26 2.11 -10.77
CA ASP A 61 14.36 2.70 -9.43
C ASP A 61 13.94 1.69 -8.36
N TRP A 62 12.85 0.99 -8.57
CA TRP A 62 12.39 -0.05 -7.66
C TRP A 62 13.41 -1.17 -7.49
N GLU A 63 13.96 -1.64 -8.61
CA GLU A 63 14.97 -2.71 -8.58
C GLU A 63 16.20 -2.29 -7.78
N ASN A 64 16.66 -1.06 -7.98
CA ASN A 64 17.86 -0.56 -7.33
C ASN A 64 17.68 -0.26 -5.85
N GLN A 65 16.46 0.07 -5.43
CA GLN A 65 16.15 0.46 -4.05
C GLN A 65 15.75 -0.72 -3.17
N THR A 66 15.35 -1.82 -3.77
CA THR A 66 14.79 -2.94 -3.00
C THR A 66 15.84 -3.99 -2.73
N PRO A 67 16.07 -4.35 -1.44
CA PRO A 67 17.04 -5.40 -1.09
C PRO A 67 16.73 -6.72 -1.79
N MET A 68 17.77 -7.47 -2.09
CA MET A 68 17.63 -8.78 -2.75
C MET A 68 16.97 -9.82 -1.88
N VAL A 69 17.04 -9.67 -0.56
CA VAL A 69 16.31 -10.56 0.35
C VAL A 69 14.84 -10.17 0.27
N ALA A 70 14.05 -11.05 -0.30
CA ALA A 70 12.65 -10.77 -0.55
C ALA A 70 11.85 -10.76 0.76
N GLY A 71 11.05 -9.73 0.92
CA GLY A 71 9.95 -9.76 1.87
C GLY A 71 8.76 -10.48 1.25
N LEU A 72 7.87 -10.95 2.09
CA LEU A 72 6.58 -11.50 1.66
C LEU A 72 5.51 -10.79 2.47
N VAL A 73 4.69 -10.00 1.78
CA VAL A 73 3.63 -9.22 2.42
C VAL A 73 2.30 -9.58 1.78
N GLY A 74 1.32 -9.88 2.60
CA GLY A 74 -0.05 -10.16 2.17
C GLY A 74 -1.00 -9.07 2.61
N VAL A 75 -2.19 -9.08 2.04
CA VAL A 75 -3.25 -8.11 2.28
C VAL A 75 -4.35 -8.77 3.09
N TYR A 76 -4.81 -8.08 4.14
CA TYR A 76 -5.84 -8.61 5.04
C TYR A 76 -6.89 -7.55 5.32
N ALA A 77 -8.14 -7.99 5.47
CA ALA A 77 -9.29 -7.18 5.87
C ALA A 77 -9.48 -5.94 4.99
N SER A 78 -9.33 -6.12 3.69
CA SER A 78 -9.43 -5.00 2.75
C SER A 78 -10.87 -4.51 2.58
N GLU A 79 -11.03 -3.18 2.53
CA GLU A 79 -12.28 -2.50 2.28
C GLU A 79 -12.08 -1.47 1.19
N ALA A 80 -13.06 -1.34 0.31
CA ALA A 80 -13.03 -0.34 -0.75
C ALA A 80 -14.35 0.42 -0.76
N HIS A 81 -14.27 1.74 -0.91
CA HIS A 81 -15.43 2.62 -0.91
C HIS A 81 -15.31 3.59 -2.08
N GLN A 82 -16.20 3.46 -3.05
CA GLN A 82 -16.19 4.36 -4.20
C GLN A 82 -16.75 5.72 -3.76
N LEU A 83 -15.97 6.79 -3.99
CA LEU A 83 -16.34 8.13 -3.59
C LEU A 83 -17.03 8.89 -4.72
N ASN A 84 -16.63 8.62 -5.96
CA ASN A 84 -17.25 9.18 -7.16
C ASN A 84 -16.85 8.30 -8.36
N SER A 85 -17.17 8.70 -9.57
CA SER A 85 -16.94 7.90 -10.78
C SER A 85 -15.44 7.63 -11.06
N SER A 86 -14.54 8.40 -10.47
CA SER A 86 -13.11 8.31 -10.75
C SER A 86 -12.24 8.10 -9.51
N THR A 87 -12.84 7.85 -8.34
CA THR A 87 -12.10 7.80 -7.08
C THR A 87 -12.63 6.70 -6.18
N VAL A 88 -11.72 5.85 -5.69
CA VAL A 88 -12.01 4.80 -4.71
C VAL A 88 -11.05 4.95 -3.54
N TYR A 89 -11.59 4.98 -2.33
CA TYR A 89 -10.82 4.96 -1.09
C TYR A 89 -10.73 3.52 -0.61
N VAL A 90 -9.54 3.11 -0.16
CA VAL A 90 -9.34 1.77 0.41
C VAL A 90 -8.58 1.83 1.71
N ARG A 91 -8.80 0.82 2.54
CA ARG A 91 -7.98 0.56 3.71
C ARG A 91 -7.83 -0.93 3.90
N TYR A 92 -6.67 -1.35 4.41
CA TYR A 92 -6.36 -2.76 4.63
C TYR A 92 -5.16 -2.88 5.57
N TYR A 93 -4.88 -4.10 5.98
CA TYR A 93 -3.64 -4.43 6.68
C TYR A 93 -2.68 -5.08 5.70
N ALA A 94 -1.45 -4.62 5.70
CA ALA A 94 -0.36 -5.27 4.98
C ALA A 94 0.53 -5.94 6.02
N GLU A 95 0.59 -7.26 5.99
CA GLU A 95 1.28 -8.04 7.02
C GLU A 95 2.16 -9.11 6.38
N GLY A 96 3.28 -9.38 7.02
CA GLY A 96 4.20 -10.40 6.56
C GLY A 96 5.57 -10.21 7.14
N VAL A 97 6.59 -10.38 6.32
CA VAL A 97 7.98 -10.16 6.69
C VAL A 97 8.65 -9.24 5.68
N VAL A 98 9.58 -8.44 6.17
CA VAL A 98 10.39 -7.54 5.33
C VAL A 98 11.85 -7.70 5.71
N PRO A 99 12.79 -7.33 4.82
CA PRO A 99 14.21 -7.38 5.15
C PRO A 99 14.52 -6.53 6.37
N ASP A 100 15.42 -7.04 7.24
CA ASP A 100 15.81 -6.35 8.47
C ASP A 100 17.07 -5.49 8.30
N GLY A 101 17.66 -5.49 7.11
CA GLY A 101 18.89 -4.76 6.84
C GLY A 101 20.17 -5.50 7.21
N ASN A 102 20.07 -6.68 7.81
CA ASN A 102 21.21 -7.47 8.28
C ASN A 102 21.27 -8.86 7.63
N GLY A 103 20.63 -9.01 6.48
CA GLY A 103 20.61 -10.28 5.74
C GLY A 103 19.46 -11.21 6.15
N GLY A 104 18.63 -10.84 7.12
CA GLY A 104 17.47 -11.59 7.55
C GLY A 104 16.17 -10.83 7.30
N VAL A 105 15.13 -11.28 7.97
CA VAL A 105 13.80 -10.66 7.87
C VAL A 105 13.25 -10.37 9.26
N ARG A 106 12.31 -9.44 9.32
CA ARG A 106 11.57 -9.11 10.54
C ARG A 106 10.07 -9.06 10.24
N PRO A 107 9.22 -9.27 11.26
CA PRO A 107 7.78 -9.11 11.08
C PRO A 107 7.41 -7.71 10.63
N TYR A 108 6.39 -7.63 9.79
CA TYR A 108 5.89 -6.38 9.25
C TYR A 108 4.36 -6.36 9.39
N ARG A 109 3.85 -5.35 10.07
CA ARG A 109 2.41 -5.13 10.20
C ARG A 109 2.13 -3.65 10.08
N THR A 110 1.36 -3.30 9.06
CA THR A 110 0.97 -1.91 8.84
C THR A 110 -0.50 -1.80 8.53
N ARG A 111 -1.05 -0.66 8.88
CA ARG A 111 -2.36 -0.24 8.43
C ARG A 111 -2.13 0.64 7.21
N VAL A 112 -2.86 0.37 6.16
CA VAL A 112 -2.71 1.12 4.91
C VAL A 112 -4.02 1.79 4.57
N THR A 113 -3.95 3.07 4.23
CA THR A 113 -5.02 3.78 3.56
C THR A 113 -4.51 4.26 2.22
N SER A 114 -5.36 4.27 1.22
CA SER A 114 -4.94 4.60 -0.13
C SER A 114 -6.10 5.15 -0.93
N VAL A 115 -5.79 6.03 -1.86
CA VAL A 115 -6.78 6.53 -2.82
C VAL A 115 -6.37 6.06 -4.21
N TRP A 116 -7.30 5.40 -4.87
CA TRP A 116 -7.14 4.92 -6.23
C TRP A 116 -7.98 5.79 -7.16
N ILE A 117 -7.41 6.13 -8.30
CA ILE A 117 -8.06 6.99 -9.28
C ILE A 117 -8.13 6.29 -10.63
N LYS A 118 -9.09 6.71 -11.44
CA LYS A 118 -9.22 6.19 -12.78
C LYS A 118 -8.40 7.06 -13.73
N GLU A 119 -7.38 6.47 -14.35
CA GLU A 119 -6.57 7.10 -15.39
C GLU A 119 -6.80 6.33 -16.69
N ASP A 120 -7.32 7.03 -17.69
CA ASP A 120 -7.79 6.44 -18.94
C ASP A 120 -8.87 5.40 -18.66
N SER A 121 -8.64 4.17 -18.68
CA SER A 121 -9.62 3.14 -18.32
C SER A 121 -9.13 2.27 -17.16
N ASN A 122 -8.04 2.67 -16.52
CA ASN A 122 -7.38 1.87 -15.50
C ASN A 122 -7.48 2.51 -14.13
N TRP A 123 -7.69 1.68 -13.12
CA TRP A 123 -7.62 2.12 -11.74
C TRP A 123 -6.20 2.00 -11.24
N VAL A 124 -5.61 3.11 -10.81
CA VAL A 124 -4.22 3.18 -10.34
C VAL A 124 -4.15 3.85 -8.97
N MET A 125 -3.12 3.50 -8.22
CA MET A 125 -2.89 4.05 -6.89
C MET A 125 -2.35 5.47 -7.01
N LYS A 126 -3.00 6.43 -6.33
CA LYS A 126 -2.56 7.82 -6.30
C LYS A 126 -1.89 8.17 -5.00
N THR A 127 -2.42 7.69 -3.89
CA THR A 127 -1.82 7.94 -2.57
C THR A 127 -1.71 6.65 -1.80
N SER A 128 -0.78 6.60 -0.87
CA SER A 128 -0.72 5.54 0.13
C SER A 128 -0.21 6.10 1.44
N HIS A 129 -0.77 5.61 2.53
CA HIS A 129 -0.35 5.97 3.87
C HIS A 129 -0.19 4.69 4.67
N PHE A 130 1.03 4.44 5.12
CA PHE A 130 1.39 3.28 5.93
C PHE A 130 1.66 3.72 7.35
N SER A 131 0.98 3.11 8.31
CA SER A 131 1.28 3.33 9.72
C SER A 131 1.44 2.01 10.44
N SER A 132 2.37 1.95 11.40
CA SER A 132 2.64 0.72 12.12
C SER A 132 1.41 0.23 12.85
N ALA A 133 1.17 -1.08 12.75
CA ALA A 133 0.11 -1.78 13.47
C ALA A 133 0.71 -2.95 14.24
N ALA A 134 2.01 -2.91 14.50
CA ALA A 134 2.70 -3.98 15.22
C ALA A 134 2.11 -4.13 16.62
N TYR A 135 1.87 -5.36 17.01
CA TYR A 135 1.36 -5.66 18.34
C TYR A 135 2.38 -5.22 19.38
N GLY A 136 1.92 -4.50 20.38
CA GLY A 136 2.81 -3.86 21.35
C GLY A 136 3.72 -2.83 20.74
N GLY A 137 3.44 -2.48 19.52
CA GLY A 137 4.32 -1.77 18.65
C GLY A 137 4.56 -0.36 19.02
N THR A 138 5.00 0.34 18.07
CA THR A 138 5.54 1.63 18.23
C THR A 138 4.60 2.53 18.97
N HIS A 139 4.33 3.62 18.66
CA HIS A 139 3.49 4.46 19.49
C HIS A 139 2.15 3.77 19.75
N GLN A 140 1.90 3.54 21.01
CA GLN A 140 0.61 3.12 21.50
C GLN A 140 -0.09 4.35 22.00
N THR A 141 -1.17 4.73 21.35
CA THR A 141 -2.01 5.80 21.88
C THR A 141 -2.57 5.31 23.21
N VAL A 142 -2.26 6.00 24.28
CA VAL A 142 -2.75 5.66 25.60
C VAL A 142 -3.86 6.62 26.00
N GLN A 143 -4.59 6.24 27.03
CA GLN A 143 -5.74 7.05 27.46
C GLN A 143 -5.36 8.51 27.73
N GLU A 144 -4.19 8.74 28.30
CA GLU A 144 -3.70 10.06 28.64
C GLU A 144 -3.54 10.97 27.41
N ASP A 145 -3.38 10.40 26.22
CA ASP A 145 -3.29 11.19 24.97
C ASP A 145 -4.62 11.87 24.63
N PHE A 146 -5.70 11.41 25.22
CA PHE A 146 -7.05 11.93 25.01
C PHE A 146 -7.61 12.69 26.21
N GLU A 147 -6.90 12.74 27.30
CA GLU A 147 -7.31 13.44 28.50
C GLU A 147 -6.71 14.84 28.50
N ASP A 148 -7.55 15.84 28.74
CA ASP A 148 -7.13 17.23 28.85
C ASP A 148 -6.53 17.54 30.21
#